data_022e58cf78dd3023ac6713e3a612a5be
#
_entry.id   022e58cf78dd3023ac6713e3a612a5be
#
_cell.length_a   1.000
_cell.length_b   1.000
_cell.length_c   1.000
_cell.angle_alpha   90.00
_cell.angle_beta   90.00
_cell.angle_gamma   90.00
#
_symmetry.space_group_name_H-M   'P 1'
#
loop_
_entity.id
_entity.type
_entity.pdbx_description
1 polymer ?
#
loop_
_entity_poly.entity_id
_entity_poly.type
_entity_poly.pdbx_seq_one_letter_code
_entity_poly.pdbx_strand_id
1 'polypeptide(L)' 'MIITAAKCPNCGDVIFSRATHDFRYCTCKDTAIDGGRSYVHLNYKTRPPTLELEIEQTADELFDDYRTGADRFGLIKTQ' A
#
# COMPACT_ATOMS: atom_id res chain seq x y z
N MET A 1 -11.30 8.74 2.45
CA MET A 1 -11.09 8.10 1.14
C MET A 1 -10.88 6.61 1.33
N ILE A 2 -11.48 5.81 0.47
CA ILE A 2 -11.34 4.35 0.53
C ILE A 2 -10.26 3.92 -0.45
N ILE A 3 -9.34 3.08 0.02
CA ILE A 3 -8.25 2.56 -0.79
C ILE A 3 -8.23 1.03 -0.71
N THR A 4 -7.65 0.41 -1.72
CA THR A 4 -7.43 -1.03 -1.70
C THR A 4 -6.03 -1.31 -1.18
N ALA A 5 -5.94 -2.18 -0.18
CA ALA A 5 -4.68 -2.54 0.47
C ALA A 5 -4.50 -4.04 0.41
N ALA A 6 -3.28 -4.49 0.67
CA ALA A 6 -2.95 -5.90 0.78
C ALA A 6 -2.27 -6.16 2.11
N LYS A 7 -2.60 -7.28 2.74
CA LYS A 7 -1.97 -7.69 3.99
C LYS A 7 -1.01 -8.84 3.71
N CYS A 8 0.27 -8.62 4.02
CA CYS A 8 1.27 -9.67 3.82
C CYS A 8 1.00 -10.84 4.76
N PRO A 9 0.86 -12.07 4.24
CA PRO A 9 0.63 -13.23 5.11
C PRO A 9 1.85 -13.62 5.93
N ASN A 10 3.02 -13.14 5.57
CA ASN A 10 4.26 -13.49 6.28
C ASN A 10 4.56 -12.51 7.43
N CYS A 11 4.57 -11.22 7.17
CA CYS A 11 4.92 -10.23 8.20
C CYS A 11 3.70 -9.51 8.81
N GLY A 12 2.53 -9.64 8.17
CA GLY A 12 1.31 -9.01 8.67
C GLY A 12 1.16 -7.54 8.35
N ASP A 13 2.12 -6.94 7.66
CA ASP A 13 2.01 -5.54 7.28
C ASP A 13 0.88 -5.32 6.28
N VAL A 14 0.19 -4.20 6.41
CA VAL A 14 -0.81 -3.77 5.45
C VAL A 14 -0.20 -2.67 4.61
N ILE A 15 -0.20 -2.87 3.30
CA ILE A 15 0.42 -1.94 2.37
C ILE A 15 -0.59 -1.44 1.35
N PHE A 16 -0.41 -0.21 0.91
CA PHE A 16 -1.22 0.36 -0.17
C PHE A 16 -0.38 1.35 -0.98
N SER A 17 -0.74 1.48 -2.26
CA SER A 17 -0.09 2.42 -3.15
C SER A 17 -0.65 3.83 -2.93
N ARG A 18 0.22 4.83 -2.84
CA ARG A 18 -0.17 6.22 -2.63
C ARG A 18 -0.48 6.93 -3.95
N ALA A 19 0.02 6.41 -5.06
CA ALA A 19 -0.14 7.01 -6.37
C ALA A 19 -0.01 5.94 -7.44
N THR A 20 -0.32 6.28 -8.69
CA THR A 20 -0.40 5.33 -9.80
C THR A 20 0.88 4.50 -9.98
N HIS A 21 2.03 5.09 -9.73
CA HIS A 21 3.31 4.40 -9.93
C HIS A 21 4.05 4.12 -8.63
N ASP A 22 3.37 4.22 -7.50
CA ASP A 22 3.99 3.97 -6.20
C ASP A 22 4.04 2.46 -5.94
N PHE A 23 5.25 1.92 -5.96
CA PHE A 23 5.51 0.51 -5.73
C PHE A 23 5.93 0.35 -4.26
N ARG A 24 5.08 -0.30 -3.47
CA ARG A 24 5.32 -0.43 -2.03
C ARG A 24 5.56 -1.87 -1.64
N TYR A 25 6.63 -2.11 -0.90
CA TYR A 25 6.93 -3.41 -0.30
C TYR A 25 6.51 -3.43 1.17
N CYS A 26 6.11 -4.60 1.64
CA CYS A 26 5.98 -4.84 3.08
C CYS A 26 7.38 -4.97 3.70
N THR A 27 7.45 -5.03 5.03
CA THR A 27 8.75 -5.07 5.73
C THR A 27 9.59 -6.27 5.33
N CYS A 28 8.97 -7.44 5.17
CA CYS A 28 9.71 -8.67 4.78
C CYS A 28 9.93 -8.78 3.27
N LYS A 29 9.32 -7.89 2.49
CA LYS A 29 9.43 -7.82 1.03
C LYS A 29 8.84 -9.01 0.28
N ASP A 30 8.07 -9.86 0.95
CA ASP A 30 7.38 -10.97 0.28
C ASP A 30 6.18 -10.49 -0.52
N THR A 31 5.63 -9.35 -0.18
CA THR A 31 4.45 -8.79 -0.84
C THR A 31 4.76 -7.36 -1.25
N ALA A 32 4.34 -7.01 -2.45
CA ALA A 32 4.42 -5.64 -2.94
C ALA A 32 3.12 -5.27 -3.62
N ILE A 33 2.78 -4.01 -3.57
CA ILE A 33 1.60 -3.49 -4.25
C ILE A 33 2.00 -2.30 -5.10
N ASP A 34 1.44 -2.24 -6.30
CA ASP A 34 1.65 -1.17 -7.27
C ASP A 34 0.30 -0.81 -7.86
N GLY A 35 0.17 0.40 -8.35
CA GLY A 35 -1.06 0.82 -9.00
C GLY A 35 -1.56 2.12 -8.39
N GLY A 36 -2.84 2.33 -8.41
CA GLY A 36 -3.46 3.54 -7.91
C GLY A 36 -4.87 3.26 -7.45
N ARG A 37 -5.74 4.25 -7.63
CA ARG A 37 -7.13 4.09 -7.19
C ARG A 37 -7.99 3.29 -8.15
N SER A 38 -7.57 3.18 -9.42
CA SER A 38 -8.35 2.46 -10.43
C SER A 38 -8.10 0.97 -10.44
N TYR A 39 -6.90 0.56 -10.07
CA TYR A 39 -6.51 -0.84 -10.05
C TYR A 39 -5.29 -1.01 -9.18
N VAL A 40 -5.01 -2.26 -8.79
CA VAL A 40 -3.79 -2.59 -8.06
C VAL A 40 -3.14 -3.81 -8.70
N HIS A 41 -1.82 -3.79 -8.76
CA HIS A 41 -0.99 -4.93 -9.14
C HIS A 41 -0.31 -5.46 -7.89
N LEU A 42 -0.31 -6.76 -7.73
CA LEU A 42 0.32 -7.41 -6.60
C LEU A 42 1.47 -8.29 -7.06
N ASN A 43 2.60 -8.18 -6.37
CA ASN A 43 3.71 -9.11 -6.51
C ASN A 43 3.87 -9.80 -5.16
N TYR A 44 3.94 -11.14 -5.16
CA TYR A 44 3.91 -11.89 -3.90
C TYR A 44 4.49 -13.28 -4.10
N LYS A 45 4.99 -13.86 -3.01
CA LYS A 45 5.32 -15.28 -2.96
C LYS A 45 4.09 -16.09 -2.59
N THR A 46 3.33 -15.60 -1.60
CA THR A 46 2.06 -16.20 -1.20
C THR A 46 0.98 -15.14 -1.40
N ARG A 47 -0.10 -15.50 -2.09
CA ARG A 47 -1.15 -14.54 -2.42
C ARG A 47 -1.70 -13.88 -1.16
N PRO A 48 -1.59 -12.55 -1.05
CA PRO A 48 -2.10 -11.84 0.11
C PRO A 48 -3.60 -11.58 -0.01
N PRO A 49 -4.32 -11.53 1.11
CA PRO A 49 -5.67 -11.01 1.09
C PRO A 49 -5.65 -9.52 0.78
N THR A 50 -6.65 -9.06 0.05
CA THR A 50 -6.86 -7.64 -0.20
C THR A 50 -7.99 -7.15 0.68
N LEU A 51 -7.93 -5.88 1.06
CA LEU A 51 -8.96 -5.28 1.89
C LEU A 51 -9.14 -3.82 1.49
N GLU A 52 -10.31 -3.30 1.79
CA GLU A 52 -10.59 -1.89 1.60
C GLU A 52 -10.42 -1.18 2.93
N LEU A 53 -9.70 -0.07 2.91
CA LEU A 53 -9.47 0.75 4.09
C LEU A 53 -10.00 2.15 3.84
N GLU A 54 -10.63 2.70 4.87
CA GLU A 54 -10.97 4.12 4.86
C GLU A 54 -9.87 4.87 5.59
N ILE A 55 -9.30 5.87 4.92
CA ILE A 55 -8.21 6.66 5.46
C ILE A 55 -8.61 8.14 5.48
N GLU A 56 -7.98 8.90 6.37
CA GLU A 56 -8.26 10.33 6.50
C GLU A 56 -7.56 11.16 5.43
N GLN A 57 -6.46 10.65 4.88
CA GLN A 57 -5.66 11.36 3.91
C GLN A 57 -6.41 11.52 2.59
N THR A 58 -6.16 12.64 1.90
CA THR A 58 -6.68 12.87 0.55
C THR A 58 -5.71 12.29 -0.48
N ALA A 59 -6.17 12.17 -1.73
CA ALA A 59 -5.30 11.75 -2.82
C ALA A 59 -4.11 12.67 -2.99
N ASP A 60 -4.31 13.98 -2.80
CA ASP A 60 -3.22 14.95 -2.91
C ASP A 60 -2.18 14.77 -1.81
N GLU A 61 -2.61 14.48 -0.59
CA GLU A 61 -1.70 14.22 0.51
C GLU A 61 -0.87 12.95 0.27
N LEU A 62 -1.50 11.90 -0.24
CA LEU A 62 -0.80 10.67 -0.57
C LEU A 62 0.20 10.88 -1.69
N PHE A 63 -0.20 11.59 -2.74
CA PHE A 63 0.69 11.88 -3.86
C PHE A 63 1.88 12.74 -3.41
N ASP A 64 1.65 13.71 -2.55
CA ASP A 64 2.71 14.55 -2.02
C ASP A 64 3.71 13.72 -1.20
N ASP A 65 3.21 12.81 -0.38
CA ASP A 65 4.05 11.89 0.40
C ASP A 65 4.93 11.04 -0.52
N TYR A 66 4.35 10.52 -1.60
CA TYR A 66 5.08 9.75 -2.60
C TYR A 66 6.11 10.62 -3.32
N ARG A 67 5.71 11.79 -3.79
CA ARG A 67 6.54 12.68 -4.59
C ARG A 67 7.75 13.19 -3.83
N THR A 68 7.58 13.50 -2.54
CA THR A 68 8.66 14.06 -1.71
C THR A 68 9.52 12.99 -1.07
N GLY A 69 9.11 11.71 -1.13
CA GLY A 69 9.85 10.63 -0.50
C GLY A 69 9.75 10.60 1.01
N ALA A 70 8.74 11.27 1.58
CA ALA A 70 8.57 11.34 3.02
C ALA A 70 8.23 9.98 3.65
N ASP A 71 7.55 9.10 2.90
CA ASP A 71 7.23 7.72 3.30
C ASP A 71 6.47 7.62 4.63
N ARG A 72 5.55 8.54 4.86
CA ARG A 72 4.73 8.52 6.08
C ARG A 72 3.53 7.61 5.94
N PHE A 73 3.08 7.37 4.71
CA PHE A 73 1.89 6.57 4.42
C PHE A 73 2.26 5.40 3.52
N GLY A 74 1.32 4.49 3.32
CA GLY A 74 1.50 3.35 2.43
C GLY A 74 1.88 2.06 3.13
N LEU A 75 2.28 2.12 4.40
CA LEU A 75 2.63 0.96 5.19
C LEU A 75 2.03 1.08 6.58
N ILE A 76 1.26 0.07 6.98
CA ILE A 76 0.68 0.00 8.31
C ILE A 76 1.16 -1.29 8.96
N LYS A 77 1.84 -1.15 10.09
CA LYS A 77 2.29 -2.29 10.86
C LYS A 77 1.20 -2.70 11.83
N THR A 78 0.81 -3.97 11.77
CA THR A 78 -0.30 -4.50 12.57
C THR A 78 0.17 -5.36 13.73
N GLN A 79 1.44 -5.41 13.98
CA GLN A 79 2.02 -6.18 15.09
C GLN A 79 2.39 -5.28 16.24
#